data_84e19a5baae54e9970eb877bf74f0320
#
_entry.id   84e19a5baae54e9970eb877bf74f0320
#
_cell.length_a   1.000
_cell.length_b   1.000
_cell.length_c   1.000
_cell.angle_alpha   90.00
_cell.angle_beta   90.00
_cell.angle_gamma   90.00
#
_symmetry.space_group_name_H-M   'P 1'
#
loop_
_entity.id
_entity.type
_entity.pdbx_description
1 polymer ?
#
loop_
_entity_poly.entity_id
_entity_poly.type
_entity_poly.pdbx_seq_one_letter_code
_entity_poly.pdbx_strand_id
1 'polypeptide(L)'
;MALTMLDKTPVAAAKTAWPPEISAEFEREKKTPNGCVGKRLLSESERVRVSDIKLAPGERFGFHRHVLDYFWSCSTGGKARAHLDDGTVVEHTYTPGETRHESHVAGHFKVHDLENIGPNELHFTTVEFLDSANNPLPVPDSVRMK
;
A
#
# COMPACT_ATOMS: atom_id res chain seq x y z
N MET A 1 -15.21 5.69 -10.71
CA MET A 1 -14.95 4.25 -10.53
C MET A 1 -13.62 4.06 -9.85
N ALA A 2 -13.61 3.30 -8.79
CA ALA A 2 -12.38 3.01 -8.10
C ALA A 2 -11.61 1.94 -8.86
N LEU A 3 -10.34 2.22 -9.11
CA LEU A 3 -9.43 1.24 -9.67
C LEU A 3 -8.56 0.73 -8.54
N THR A 4 -8.29 -0.53 -8.52
CA THR A 4 -7.37 -1.06 -7.53
C THR A 4 -5.95 -0.65 -7.90
N MET A 5 -5.12 -0.52 -6.87
CA MET A 5 -3.71 -0.21 -7.06
C MET A 5 -3.02 -1.27 -7.90
N LEU A 6 -3.40 -2.52 -7.73
CA LEU A 6 -2.87 -3.65 -8.48
C LEU A 6 -3.99 -4.27 -9.29
N ASP A 7 -3.65 -4.80 -10.47
CA ASP A 7 -4.58 -5.60 -11.23
C ASP A 7 -5.02 -6.78 -10.37
N LYS A 8 -6.31 -7.01 -10.33
CA LYS A 8 -6.86 -8.12 -9.57
C LYS A 8 -6.80 -9.42 -10.36
N THR A 9 -5.62 -9.73 -10.86
CA THR A 9 -5.37 -11.01 -11.50
C THR A 9 -4.82 -11.94 -10.42
N PRO A 10 -5.63 -12.82 -9.85
CA PRO A 10 -5.15 -13.68 -8.78
C PRO A 10 -4.12 -14.66 -9.33
N VAL A 11 -3.09 -14.91 -8.54
CA VAL A 11 -2.19 -16.02 -8.82
C VAL A 11 -2.90 -17.32 -8.50
N ALA A 12 -2.49 -18.41 -9.11
CA ALA A 12 -3.14 -19.71 -8.92
C ALA A 12 -3.24 -20.12 -7.44
N ALA A 13 -2.24 -19.73 -6.64
CA ALA A 13 -2.19 -20.06 -5.21
C ALA A 13 -2.89 -19.03 -4.33
N ALA A 14 -3.59 -18.04 -4.90
CA ALA A 14 -4.12 -16.90 -4.18
C ALA A 14 -5.05 -17.26 -3.03
N LYS A 15 -5.79 -18.36 -3.14
CA LYS A 15 -6.73 -18.77 -2.11
C LYS A 15 -6.18 -19.82 -1.16
N THR A 16 -4.93 -20.20 -1.33
CA THR A 16 -4.29 -21.10 -0.39
C THR A 16 -3.83 -20.30 0.82
N ALA A 17 -3.52 -21.00 1.89
CA ALA A 17 -3.05 -20.35 3.10
C ALA A 17 -1.78 -19.54 2.83
N TRP A 18 -1.76 -18.31 3.31
CA TRP A 18 -0.55 -17.50 3.29
C TRP A 18 0.48 -18.12 4.24
N PRO A 19 1.77 -17.80 4.08
CA PRO A 19 2.75 -18.19 5.09
C PRO A 19 2.30 -17.75 6.49
N PRO A 20 2.52 -18.57 7.52
CA PRO A 20 2.01 -18.27 8.86
C PRO A 20 2.43 -16.90 9.39
N GLU A 21 3.66 -16.46 9.12
CA GLU A 21 4.15 -15.16 9.56
C GLU A 21 3.42 -14.01 8.88
N ILE A 22 3.02 -14.18 7.63
CA ILE A 22 2.24 -13.17 6.89
C ILE A 22 0.82 -13.09 7.47
N SER A 23 0.20 -14.24 7.70
CA SER A 23 -1.14 -14.29 8.31
C SER A 23 -1.14 -13.68 9.70
N ALA A 24 -0.12 -13.94 10.50
CA ALA A 24 -0.01 -13.38 11.85
C ALA A 24 0.12 -11.86 11.81
N GLU A 25 0.91 -11.33 10.88
CA GLU A 25 1.06 -9.88 10.72
C GLU A 25 -0.27 -9.25 10.31
N PHE A 26 -1.01 -9.89 9.41
CA PHE A 26 -2.32 -9.41 8.98
C PHE A 26 -3.28 -9.34 10.17
N GLU A 27 -3.32 -10.38 11.01
CA GLU A 27 -4.18 -10.39 12.20
C GLU A 27 -3.79 -9.30 13.19
N ARG A 28 -2.49 -8.99 13.32
CA ARG A 28 -2.05 -7.89 14.18
C ARG A 28 -2.53 -6.54 13.65
N GLU A 29 -2.47 -6.35 12.33
CA GLU A 29 -2.95 -5.10 11.73
C GLU A 29 -4.44 -4.91 11.98
N LYS A 30 -5.22 -5.98 11.94
CA LYS A 30 -6.67 -5.90 12.22
C LYS A 30 -6.95 -5.37 13.62
N LYS A 31 -6.12 -5.74 14.59
CA LYS A 31 -6.26 -5.31 15.99
C LYS A 31 -5.75 -3.89 16.21
N THR A 32 -4.71 -3.51 15.49
CA THR A 32 -4.09 -2.19 15.60
C THR A 32 -3.85 -1.66 14.19
N PRO A 33 -4.87 -0.99 13.59
CA PRO A 33 -4.76 -0.52 12.21
C PRO A 33 -3.53 0.34 11.99
N ASN A 34 -2.82 0.05 10.89
CA ASN A 34 -1.58 0.74 10.53
C ASN A 34 -1.83 1.73 9.41
N GLY A 35 -1.84 3.01 9.73
CA GLY A 35 -2.06 4.08 8.77
C GLY A 35 -0.83 4.53 8.00
N CYS A 36 0.32 3.88 8.20
CA CYS A 36 1.55 4.22 7.49
C CYS A 36 1.52 3.57 6.11
N VAL A 37 1.07 4.31 5.12
CA VAL A 37 0.99 3.80 3.73
C VAL A 37 2.32 3.92 2.99
N GLY A 38 3.34 4.47 3.64
CA GLY A 38 4.70 4.54 3.15
C GLY A 38 5.69 4.35 4.28
N LYS A 39 6.95 4.08 3.91
CA LYS A 39 8.02 3.92 4.88
C LYS A 39 8.46 5.26 5.46
N ARG A 40 8.25 6.34 4.70
CA ARG A 40 8.56 7.70 5.13
C ARG A 40 7.40 8.62 4.79
N LEU A 41 7.04 9.49 5.74
CA LEU A 41 6.14 10.59 5.47
C LEU A 41 7.01 11.78 5.07
N LEU A 42 6.99 12.12 3.80
CA LEU A 42 7.87 13.15 3.23
C LEU A 42 7.41 14.55 3.55
N SER A 43 6.10 14.79 3.50
CA SER A 43 5.53 16.08 3.82
C SER A 43 4.05 15.92 4.15
N GLU A 44 3.54 16.89 4.89
CA GLU A 44 2.13 16.92 5.26
C GLU A 44 1.67 18.35 5.28
N SER A 45 0.52 18.62 4.68
CA SER A 45 -0.15 19.92 4.77
C SER A 45 -1.53 19.67 5.37
N GLU A 46 -2.35 20.72 5.46
CA GLU A 46 -3.74 20.55 5.88
C GLU A 46 -4.59 19.78 4.87
N ARG A 47 -4.08 19.57 3.66
CA ARG A 47 -4.82 18.91 2.57
C ARG A 47 -4.33 17.52 2.25
N VAL A 48 -3.03 17.28 2.31
CA VAL A 48 -2.44 16.02 1.82
C VAL A 48 -1.34 15.53 2.73
N ARG A 49 -1.14 14.21 2.68
CA ARG A 49 0.05 13.53 3.17
C ARG A 49 0.79 12.96 1.97
N VAL A 50 2.08 13.18 1.91
CA VAL A 50 2.94 12.62 0.85
C VAL A 50 3.92 11.65 1.48
N SER A 51 3.83 10.39 1.08
CA SER A 51 4.70 9.33 1.60
C SER A 51 5.41 8.63 0.46
N ASP A 52 6.51 7.95 0.74
CA ASP A 52 7.15 7.11 -0.26
C ASP A 52 7.51 5.74 0.28
N ILE A 53 7.67 4.81 -0.67
CA ILE A 53 8.13 3.45 -0.42
C ILE A 53 9.27 3.19 -1.39
N LYS A 54 10.45 2.87 -0.87
CA LYS A 54 11.56 2.37 -1.67
C LYS A 54 11.84 0.95 -1.23
N LEU A 55 11.81 0.02 -2.16
CA LEU A 55 12.04 -1.39 -1.88
C LEU A 55 13.18 -1.91 -2.75
N ALA A 56 14.21 -2.40 -2.11
CA ALA A 56 15.25 -3.17 -2.79
C ALA A 56 14.67 -4.50 -3.28
N PRO A 57 15.30 -5.18 -4.24
CA PRO A 57 14.85 -6.52 -4.64
C PRO A 57 14.73 -7.45 -3.44
N GLY A 58 13.58 -8.11 -3.32
CA GLY A 58 13.28 -9.02 -2.23
C GLY A 58 12.76 -8.35 -0.96
N GLU A 59 12.79 -7.04 -0.90
CA GLU A 59 12.32 -6.32 0.29
C GLU A 59 10.79 -6.23 0.29
N ARG A 60 10.21 -6.31 1.49
CA ARG A 60 8.76 -6.26 1.67
C ARG A 60 8.40 -5.13 2.61
N PHE A 61 7.35 -4.38 2.26
CA PHE A 61 6.70 -3.42 3.13
C PHE A 61 5.43 -4.08 3.67
N GLY A 62 5.30 -4.13 5.00
CA GLY A 62 4.25 -4.90 5.67
C GLY A 62 2.84 -4.34 5.46
N PHE A 63 1.88 -5.02 6.03
CA PHE A 63 0.48 -4.64 5.91
C PHE A 63 0.23 -3.25 6.44
N HIS A 64 -0.50 -2.47 5.67
CA HIS A 64 -0.91 -1.12 6.01
C HIS A 64 -2.32 -0.89 5.47
N ARG A 65 -3.00 0.10 6.05
CA ARG A 65 -4.42 0.33 5.79
C ARG A 65 -4.63 1.68 5.13
N HIS A 66 -5.29 1.64 3.97
CA HIS A 66 -5.72 2.83 3.26
C HIS A 66 -7.18 3.10 3.61
N VAL A 67 -7.45 4.26 4.21
CA VAL A 67 -8.81 4.72 4.50
C VAL A 67 -9.13 6.02 3.76
N LEU A 68 -8.12 6.72 3.29
CA LEU A 68 -8.26 8.00 2.59
C LEU A 68 -8.30 7.77 1.08
N ASP A 69 -8.88 8.72 0.36
CA ASP A 69 -8.70 8.79 -1.08
C ASP A 69 -7.22 9.10 -1.34
N TYR A 70 -6.66 8.51 -2.37
CA TYR A 70 -5.24 8.70 -2.65
C TYR A 70 -4.91 8.38 -4.09
N PHE A 71 -3.73 8.81 -4.52
CA PHE A 71 -3.11 8.26 -5.71
C PHE A 71 -1.67 7.88 -5.40
N TRP A 72 -1.14 6.98 -6.20
CA TRP A 72 0.27 6.63 -6.13
C TRP A 72 0.88 6.73 -7.52
N SER A 73 2.18 6.92 -7.56
CA SER A 73 2.96 6.92 -8.80
C SER A 73 4.20 6.07 -8.60
N CYS A 74 4.48 5.18 -9.54
CA CYS A 74 5.69 4.35 -9.51
C CYS A 74 6.70 4.90 -10.49
N SER A 75 7.77 5.51 -10.00
CA SER A 75 8.73 6.19 -10.86
C SER A 75 9.68 5.22 -11.57
N THR A 76 9.94 4.06 -10.95
CA THR A 76 10.95 3.13 -11.45
C THR A 76 10.42 2.09 -12.42
N GLY A 77 9.12 1.75 -12.30
CA GLY A 77 8.65 0.50 -12.87
C GLY A 77 9.18 -0.69 -12.07
N GLY A 78 8.79 -1.90 -12.46
CA GLY A 78 9.23 -3.13 -11.80
C GLY A 78 8.08 -4.03 -11.42
N LYS A 79 8.36 -5.12 -10.72
CA LYS A 79 7.36 -6.14 -10.42
C LYS A 79 7.17 -6.30 -8.91
N ALA A 80 5.93 -6.33 -8.47
CA ALA A 80 5.58 -6.48 -7.08
C ALA A 80 4.52 -7.54 -6.87
N ARG A 81 4.47 -8.06 -5.64
CA ARG A 81 3.44 -8.96 -5.15
C ARG A 81 2.79 -8.35 -3.93
N ALA A 82 1.48 -8.50 -3.82
CA ALA A 82 0.75 -8.03 -2.64
C ALA A 82 -0.25 -9.08 -2.18
N HIS A 83 -0.40 -9.16 -0.85
CA HIS A 83 -1.47 -9.90 -0.20
C HIS A 83 -2.56 -8.88 0.12
N LEU A 84 -3.80 -9.20 -0.22
CA LEU A 84 -4.93 -8.29 -0.04
C LEU A 84 -5.87 -8.81 1.04
N ASP A 85 -6.60 -7.89 1.66
CA ASP A 85 -7.52 -8.21 2.75
C ASP A 85 -8.73 -9.05 2.32
N ASP A 86 -8.95 -9.24 1.03
CA ASP A 86 -9.95 -10.20 0.53
C ASP A 86 -9.40 -11.63 0.42
N GLY A 87 -8.16 -11.85 0.85
CA GLY A 87 -7.52 -13.17 0.85
C GLY A 87 -6.76 -13.50 -0.43
N THR A 88 -6.75 -12.59 -1.40
CA THR A 88 -6.06 -12.85 -2.67
C THR A 88 -4.60 -12.42 -2.62
N VAL A 89 -3.80 -12.99 -3.52
CA VAL A 89 -2.42 -12.57 -3.79
C VAL A 89 -2.39 -12.12 -5.23
N VAL A 90 -1.87 -10.92 -5.47
CA VAL A 90 -1.78 -10.39 -6.83
C VAL A 90 -0.34 -10.02 -7.15
N GLU A 91 0.01 -10.13 -8.43
CA GLU A 91 1.30 -9.67 -8.95
C GLU A 91 1.04 -8.68 -10.07
N HIS A 92 1.84 -7.65 -10.13
CA HIS A 92 1.70 -6.61 -11.15
C HIS A 92 3.07 -6.12 -11.58
N THR A 93 3.21 -5.88 -12.89
CA THR A 93 4.40 -5.23 -13.44
C THR A 93 4.07 -3.78 -13.74
N TYR A 94 4.76 -2.89 -13.06
CA TYR A 94 4.58 -1.45 -13.21
C TYR A 94 5.47 -0.92 -14.31
N THR A 95 4.94 0.04 -15.07
CA THR A 95 5.77 0.81 -15.99
C THR A 95 6.23 2.11 -15.32
N PRO A 96 7.41 2.66 -15.68
CA PRO A 96 7.86 3.92 -15.10
C PRO A 96 6.83 5.03 -15.30
N GLY A 97 6.46 5.71 -14.19
CA GLY A 97 5.46 6.78 -14.23
C GLY A 97 4.02 6.31 -14.12
N GLU A 98 3.77 5.02 -14.06
CA GLU A 98 2.42 4.51 -13.86
C GLU A 98 1.82 5.14 -12.61
N THR A 99 0.60 5.66 -12.72
CA THR A 99 -0.07 6.41 -11.66
C THR A 99 -1.54 6.00 -11.63
N ARG A 100 -2.07 5.71 -10.44
CA ARG A 100 -3.47 5.33 -10.30
C ARG A 100 -4.08 6.01 -9.09
N HIS A 101 -5.41 6.26 -9.19
CA HIS A 101 -6.20 6.86 -8.14
C HIS A 101 -7.10 5.81 -7.51
N GLU A 102 -7.30 5.90 -6.18
CA GLU A 102 -8.22 5.06 -5.45
C GLU A 102 -9.05 5.89 -4.48
N SER A 103 -10.29 5.47 -4.27
CA SER A 103 -11.22 6.16 -3.38
C SER A 103 -11.88 5.17 -2.44
N HIS A 104 -12.23 5.65 -1.25
CA HIS A 104 -12.92 4.84 -0.25
C HIS A 104 -14.11 5.59 0.29
N VAL A 105 -15.32 4.99 0.16
CA VAL A 105 -16.51 5.54 0.80
C VAL A 105 -16.41 5.38 2.31
N ALA A 106 -17.27 6.09 3.03
CA ALA A 106 -17.26 6.05 4.49
C ALA A 106 -17.37 4.62 5.02
N GLY A 107 -16.47 4.27 5.95
CA GLY A 107 -16.41 2.95 6.56
C GLY A 107 -15.67 1.89 5.76
N HIS A 108 -15.24 2.21 4.55
CA HIS A 108 -14.50 1.27 3.71
C HIS A 108 -13.00 1.53 3.79
N PHE A 109 -12.22 0.49 3.57
CA PHE A 109 -10.76 0.57 3.61
C PHE A 109 -10.17 -0.59 2.82
N LYS A 110 -8.86 -0.53 2.62
CA LYS A 110 -8.09 -1.57 1.96
C LYS A 110 -6.85 -1.85 2.78
N VAL A 111 -6.56 -3.12 3.03
CA VAL A 111 -5.34 -3.53 3.72
C VAL A 111 -4.54 -4.40 2.77
N HIS A 112 -3.28 -4.09 2.61
CA HIS A 112 -2.38 -4.90 1.79
C HIS A 112 -0.93 -4.69 2.22
N ASP A 113 -0.08 -5.61 1.78
CA ASP A 113 1.36 -5.45 1.84
C ASP A 113 1.92 -5.22 0.45
N LEU A 114 3.23 -5.10 0.32
CA LEU A 114 3.88 -4.94 -0.97
C LEU A 114 5.28 -5.51 -0.90
N GLU A 115 5.61 -6.39 -1.84
CA GLU A 115 6.92 -7.01 -1.92
C GLU A 115 7.52 -6.80 -3.31
N ASN A 116 8.77 -6.38 -3.36
CA ASN A 116 9.49 -6.26 -4.62
C ASN A 116 10.00 -7.64 -5.03
N ILE A 117 9.42 -8.19 -6.09
CA ILE A 117 9.81 -9.50 -6.61
C ILE A 117 10.57 -9.40 -7.92
N GLY A 118 10.98 -8.18 -8.30
CA GLY A 118 11.79 -7.94 -9.50
C GLY A 118 13.27 -7.74 -9.16
N PRO A 119 14.09 -7.49 -10.19
CA PRO A 119 15.55 -7.39 -10.00
C PRO A 119 16.05 -5.99 -9.68
N ASN A 120 15.19 -4.97 -9.72
CA ASN A 120 15.60 -3.57 -9.53
C ASN A 120 14.79 -2.93 -8.42
N GLU A 121 15.26 -1.78 -7.91
CA GLU A 121 14.54 -1.04 -6.88
C GLU A 121 13.17 -0.60 -7.37
N LEU A 122 12.17 -0.70 -6.49
CA LEU A 122 10.85 -0.11 -6.69
C LEU A 122 10.73 1.15 -5.86
N HIS A 123 10.21 2.22 -6.46
CA HIS A 123 9.97 3.47 -5.77
C HIS A 123 8.58 4.00 -6.08
N PHE A 124 7.76 4.07 -5.05
CA PHE A 124 6.40 4.62 -5.11
C PHE A 124 6.33 5.90 -4.30
N THR A 125 5.59 6.87 -4.84
CA THR A 125 5.17 8.04 -4.07
C THR A 125 3.66 7.98 -3.96
N THR A 126 3.13 8.15 -2.75
CA THR A 126 1.70 8.11 -2.47
C THR A 126 1.26 9.45 -1.91
N VAL A 127 0.19 10.00 -2.47
CA VAL A 127 -0.43 11.23 -1.99
C VAL A 127 -1.82 10.89 -1.49
N GLU A 128 -2.02 11.04 -0.17
CA GLU A 128 -3.32 10.82 0.46
C GLU A 128 -4.01 12.16 0.68
N PHE A 129 -5.32 12.19 0.41
CA PHE A 129 -6.13 13.39 0.58
C PHE A 129 -6.81 13.36 1.95
N LEU A 130 -6.46 14.34 2.80
CA LEU A 130 -7.03 14.43 4.14
C LEU A 130 -8.52 14.81 4.11
N ASP A 131 -8.96 15.43 3.02
CA ASP A 131 -10.37 15.75 2.77
C ASP A 131 -11.03 14.53 2.09
N SER A 132 -11.23 13.49 2.87
CA SER A 132 -11.80 12.23 2.42
C SER A 132 -13.01 11.88 3.27
N ALA A 133 -13.78 10.86 2.83
CA ALA A 133 -14.96 10.42 3.57
C ALA A 133 -14.63 9.85 4.95
N ASN A 134 -13.41 9.31 5.10
CA ASN A 134 -12.94 8.73 6.37
C ASN A 134 -11.90 9.63 7.02
N ASN A 135 -11.85 9.61 8.34
CA ASN A 135 -10.82 10.32 9.09
C ASN A 135 -9.48 9.62 8.90
N PRO A 136 -8.38 10.37 8.81
CA PRO A 136 -7.07 9.76 8.69
C PRO A 136 -6.70 8.96 9.93
N LEU A 137 -6.00 7.85 9.72
CA LEU A 137 -5.41 7.09 10.81
C LEU A 137 -4.16 7.83 11.31
N PRO A 138 -3.84 7.70 12.60
CA PRO A 138 -2.63 8.35 13.13
C PRO A 138 -1.39 7.70 12.53
N VAL A 139 -0.35 8.51 12.37
CA VAL A 139 0.97 8.03 11.96
C VAL A 139 1.99 8.46 13.03
N PRO A 140 2.94 7.59 13.38
CA PRO A 140 3.92 7.94 14.40
C PRO A 140 4.95 8.94 13.87
N ASP A 141 5.52 9.74 14.78
CA ASP A 141 6.55 10.70 14.39
C ASP A 141 7.78 10.02 13.79
N SER A 142 8.01 8.75 14.13
CA SER A 142 9.18 8.02 13.64
C SER A 142 9.24 7.89 12.13
N VAL A 143 8.09 7.96 11.43
CA VAL A 143 8.07 7.85 9.96
C VAL A 143 8.19 9.22 9.29
N ARG A 144 8.11 10.30 10.04
CA ARG A 144 8.17 11.65 9.49
C ARG A 144 9.61 11.98 9.10
N MET A 145 9.75 12.49 7.90
CA MET A 145 11.03 12.98 7.42
C MET A 145 11.35 14.31 8.13
N LYS A 146 12.59 14.45 8.55
CA LYS A 146 13.04 15.67 9.27
C LYS A 146 13.93 16.54 8.41
#